data_168de7d9a7f5b2668b336772886a78ba
#
_entry.id   168de7d9a7f5b2668b336772886a78ba
#
_cell.length_a   1.000
_cell.length_b   1.000
_cell.length_c   1.000
_cell.angle_alpha   90.00
_cell.angle_beta   90.00
_cell.angle_gamma   90.00
#
_symmetry.space_group_name_H-M   'P 1'
#
loop_
_entity.id
_entity.type
_entity.pdbx_description
1 polymer ?
#
loop_
_entity_poly.entity_id
_entity_poly.type
_entity_poly.pdbx_seq_one_letter_code
_entity_poly.pdbx_strand_id
1 'polypeptide(L)'
;GYTKAQIGGAEVSKNIRLFMGDHLKRIPLSRFTQGQTGDYINTITSDVNNYEKILTHKIGDMAKSFALSLMLIIFVMTIYVPAGIILLIADLLLIPGLWLSFRMVRKYGKEKNDICAENVSSIVEYVSGIQTFRAYGVGGLKNKTVINAMREFCRISFVYESKVLPIGAVFGILSWLSCPLVILLAYAPWVAGTLNTVDYLLICMLPLFCAKLANSIFVDLTSYKNLMISKNKISGVMNEPEETGSM
;
A
#
# COMPACT_ATOMS: atom_id res chain seq x y z
N GLY A 1 -17.20 -3.53 16.29
CA GLY A 1 -15.76 -3.73 15.91
C GLY A 1 -15.23 -2.59 15.06
N TYR A 2 -15.78 -2.37 13.87
CA TYR A 2 -15.27 -1.42 12.87
C TYR A 2 -15.23 0.05 13.37
N THR A 3 -16.31 0.54 13.99
CA THR A 3 -16.38 1.90 14.53
C THR A 3 -15.33 2.16 15.62
N LYS A 4 -15.07 1.17 16.50
CA LYS A 4 -14.03 1.30 17.53
C LYS A 4 -12.63 1.36 16.95
N ALA A 5 -12.36 0.64 15.86
CA ALA A 5 -11.07 0.69 15.17
C ALA A 5 -10.85 2.06 14.49
N GLN A 6 -11.91 2.63 13.90
CA GLN A 6 -11.84 3.97 13.30
C GLN A 6 -11.58 5.06 14.35
N ILE A 7 -12.32 5.04 15.47
CA ILE A 7 -12.13 6.00 16.57
C ILE A 7 -10.71 5.87 17.14
N GLY A 8 -10.26 4.63 17.40
CA GLY A 8 -8.91 4.39 17.93
C GLY A 8 -7.80 4.86 16.98
N GLY A 9 -7.95 4.67 15.67
CA GLY A 9 -6.97 5.14 14.68
C GLY A 9 -6.90 6.67 14.61
N ALA A 10 -8.04 7.36 14.65
CA ALA A 10 -8.09 8.82 14.69
C ALA A 10 -7.48 9.38 15.99
N GLU A 11 -7.71 8.73 17.12
CA GLU A 11 -7.14 9.11 18.41
C GLU A 11 -5.61 8.93 18.42
N VAL A 12 -5.09 7.83 17.88
CA VAL A 12 -3.66 7.59 17.70
C VAL A 12 -3.05 8.68 16.81
N SER A 13 -3.68 9.01 15.69
CA SER A 13 -3.22 10.07 14.78
C SER A 13 -3.17 11.44 15.47
N LYS A 14 -4.19 11.79 16.24
CA LYS A 14 -4.22 13.01 17.06
C LYS A 14 -3.06 13.05 18.04
N ASN A 15 -2.84 11.97 18.77
CA ASN A 15 -1.77 11.90 19.76
C ASN A 15 -0.38 12.00 19.14
N ILE A 16 -0.16 11.35 17.99
CA ILE A 16 1.10 11.47 17.23
C ILE A 16 1.32 12.92 16.79
N ARG A 17 0.31 13.60 16.24
CA ARG A 17 0.44 15.00 15.80
C ARG A 17 0.73 15.95 16.96
N LEU A 18 0.05 15.77 18.10
CA LEU A 18 0.29 16.57 19.29
C LEU A 18 1.70 16.36 19.83
N PHE A 19 2.14 15.11 19.94
CA PHE A 19 3.48 14.78 20.37
C PHE A 19 4.54 15.35 19.44
N MET A 20 4.39 15.15 18.11
CA MET A 20 5.34 15.69 17.14
C MET A 20 5.37 17.22 17.15
N GLY A 21 4.21 17.87 17.28
CA GLY A 21 4.14 19.33 17.38
C GLY A 21 4.85 19.88 18.60
N ASP A 22 4.78 19.16 19.71
CA ASP A 22 5.47 19.54 20.95
C ASP A 22 6.97 19.24 20.89
N HIS A 23 7.34 18.12 20.29
CA HIS A 23 8.74 17.72 20.08
C HIS A 23 9.47 18.66 19.11
N LEU A 24 8.82 19.11 18.03
CA LEU A 24 9.40 20.07 17.08
C LEU A 24 9.76 21.42 17.73
N LYS A 25 9.06 21.86 18.77
CA LYS A 25 9.41 23.08 19.51
C LYS A 25 10.72 22.97 20.27
N ARG A 26 11.18 21.74 20.54
CA ARG A 26 12.38 21.42 21.31
C ARG A 26 13.57 21.03 20.47
N ILE A 27 13.38 20.84 19.17
CA ILE A 27 14.45 20.53 18.21
C ILE A 27 15.28 21.81 17.95
N PRO A 28 16.64 21.70 17.87
CA PRO A 28 17.50 22.85 17.59
C PRO A 28 17.13 23.57 16.29
N LEU A 29 17.10 24.91 16.33
CA LEU A 29 16.79 25.77 15.17
C LEU A 29 17.72 25.52 13.97
N SER A 30 18.95 25.08 14.20
CA SER A 30 19.90 24.70 13.15
C SER A 30 19.39 23.63 12.20
N ARG A 31 18.52 22.74 12.66
CA ARG A 31 17.88 21.69 11.86
C ARG A 31 16.88 22.27 10.85
N PHE A 32 16.16 23.31 11.22
CA PHE A 32 15.19 23.97 10.34
C PHE A 32 15.85 24.81 9.23
N THR A 33 17.05 25.34 9.48
CA THR A 33 17.79 26.14 8.50
C THR A 33 18.49 25.30 7.42
N GLN A 34 18.67 23.99 7.63
CA GLN A 34 19.30 23.05 6.69
C GLN A 34 18.35 22.44 5.66
N GLY A 35 17.23 23.06 5.37
CA GLY A 35 16.27 22.59 4.36
C GLY A 35 15.34 21.46 4.81
N GLN A 36 15.41 21.04 6.07
CA GLN A 36 14.59 19.94 6.60
C GLN A 36 13.16 20.35 6.99
N THR A 37 12.83 21.64 6.98
CA THR A 37 11.49 22.15 7.35
C THR A 37 10.38 21.49 6.51
N GLY A 38 10.63 21.32 5.21
CA GLY A 38 9.68 20.66 4.30
C GLY A 38 9.43 19.21 4.66
N ASP A 39 10.47 18.48 5.06
CA ASP A 39 10.36 17.08 5.47
C ASP A 39 9.56 16.92 6.77
N TYR A 40 9.76 17.80 7.75
CA TYR A 40 8.96 17.79 8.98
C TYR A 40 7.49 18.08 8.71
N ILE A 41 7.17 19.10 7.89
CA ILE A 41 5.80 19.42 7.50
C ILE A 41 5.17 18.24 6.76
N ASN A 42 5.88 17.64 5.81
CA ASN A 42 5.39 16.48 5.06
C ASN A 42 5.15 15.27 5.97
N THR A 43 6.03 15.03 6.93
CA THR A 43 5.88 13.92 7.88
C THR A 43 4.65 14.11 8.77
N ILE A 44 4.43 15.30 9.33
CA ILE A 44 3.27 15.58 10.20
C ILE A 44 1.96 15.54 9.42
N THR A 45 1.96 16.01 8.18
CA THR A 45 0.73 16.10 7.38
C THR A 45 0.47 14.82 6.59
N SER A 46 1.37 14.46 5.68
CA SER A 46 1.17 13.34 4.75
C SER A 46 1.43 11.98 5.39
N ASP A 47 2.57 11.81 6.08
CA ASP A 47 2.94 10.50 6.60
C ASP A 47 2.04 10.09 7.77
N VAL A 48 1.68 11.01 8.67
CA VAL A 48 0.73 10.73 9.75
C VAL A 48 -0.66 10.43 9.19
N ASN A 49 -1.10 11.16 8.15
CA ASN A 49 -2.39 10.89 7.50
C ASN A 49 -2.42 9.52 6.79
N ASN A 50 -1.32 9.15 6.13
CA ASN A 50 -1.18 7.83 5.52
C ASN A 50 -1.18 6.71 6.58
N TYR A 51 -0.49 6.93 7.69
CA TYR A 51 -0.47 6.02 8.84
C TYR A 51 -1.87 5.83 9.43
N GLU A 52 -2.62 6.91 9.65
CA GLU A 52 -4.01 6.89 10.12
C GLU A 52 -4.91 6.09 9.16
N LYS A 53 -4.91 6.41 7.86
CA LYS A 53 -5.74 5.72 6.86
C LYS A 53 -5.51 4.23 6.83
N ILE A 54 -4.26 3.80 6.98
CA ILE A 54 -3.93 2.38 6.93
C ILE A 54 -4.39 1.69 8.21
N LEU A 55 -4.19 2.30 9.39
CA LEU A 55 -4.64 1.75 10.66
C LEU A 55 -6.17 1.66 10.75
N THR A 56 -6.87 2.72 10.33
CA THR A 56 -8.33 2.81 10.46
C THR A 56 -9.07 1.93 9.47
N HIS A 57 -8.60 1.86 8.22
CA HIS A 57 -9.32 1.21 7.13
C HIS A 57 -8.65 -0.09 6.66
N LYS A 58 -7.37 -0.03 6.29
CA LYS A 58 -6.70 -1.14 5.62
C LYS A 58 -6.53 -2.39 6.48
N ILE A 59 -6.17 -2.23 7.75
CA ILE A 59 -6.03 -3.37 8.67
C ILE A 59 -7.40 -4.03 8.92
N GLY A 60 -8.44 -3.23 9.09
CA GLY A 60 -9.81 -3.73 9.26
C GLY A 60 -10.32 -4.48 8.02
N ASP A 61 -10.08 -3.91 6.82
CA ASP A 61 -10.50 -4.52 5.56
C ASP A 61 -9.72 -5.82 5.28
N MET A 62 -8.43 -5.86 5.59
CA MET A 62 -7.60 -7.06 5.47
C MET A 62 -8.09 -8.18 6.40
N ALA A 63 -8.34 -7.87 7.68
CA ALA A 63 -8.85 -8.85 8.65
C ALA A 63 -10.24 -9.38 8.23
N LYS A 64 -11.11 -8.49 7.75
CA LYS A 64 -12.43 -8.87 7.21
C LYS A 64 -12.30 -9.77 5.99
N SER A 65 -11.47 -9.41 5.02
CA SER A 65 -11.28 -10.21 3.79
C SER A 65 -10.70 -11.57 4.10
N PHE A 66 -9.74 -11.67 5.03
CA PHE A 66 -9.18 -12.94 5.47
C PHE A 66 -10.23 -13.84 6.18
N ALA A 67 -10.99 -13.25 7.12
CA ALA A 67 -12.03 -14.00 7.83
C ALA A 67 -13.13 -14.50 6.88
N LEU A 68 -13.56 -13.65 5.93
CA LEU A 68 -14.57 -14.02 4.94
C LEU A 68 -14.05 -15.08 3.96
N SER A 69 -12.79 -14.98 3.49
CA SER A 69 -12.20 -16.01 2.61
C SER A 69 -12.16 -17.37 3.31
N LEU A 70 -11.68 -17.40 4.56
CA LEU A 70 -11.64 -18.63 5.33
C LEU A 70 -13.04 -19.24 5.55
N MET A 71 -14.02 -18.40 5.89
CA MET A 71 -15.40 -18.83 6.10
C MET A 71 -16.01 -19.39 4.80
N LEU A 72 -15.76 -18.75 3.66
CA LEU A 72 -16.23 -19.25 2.36
C LEU A 72 -15.59 -20.56 1.97
N ILE A 73 -14.29 -20.74 2.19
CA ILE A 73 -13.59 -22.01 1.93
C ILE A 73 -14.17 -23.13 2.78
N ILE A 74 -14.38 -22.88 4.08
CA ILE A 74 -15.02 -23.85 4.98
C ILE A 74 -16.43 -24.18 4.49
N PHE A 75 -17.20 -23.19 4.08
CA PHE A 75 -18.54 -23.40 3.56
C PHE A 75 -18.54 -24.24 2.27
N VAL A 76 -17.63 -23.97 1.32
CA VAL A 76 -17.47 -24.82 0.12
C VAL A 76 -17.06 -26.24 0.50
N MET A 77 -16.23 -26.42 1.53
CA MET A 77 -15.88 -27.75 2.05
C MET A 77 -17.08 -28.52 2.59
N THR A 78 -18.08 -27.84 3.17
CA THR A 78 -19.30 -28.53 3.63
C THR A 78 -20.18 -29.02 2.47
N ILE A 79 -20.09 -28.40 1.30
CA ILE A 79 -20.85 -28.79 0.10
C ILE A 79 -20.09 -29.89 -0.66
N TYR A 80 -18.81 -29.63 -0.97
CA TYR A 80 -17.96 -30.55 -1.71
C TYR A 80 -16.50 -30.44 -1.29
N VAL A 81 -16.03 -31.37 -0.49
CA VAL A 81 -14.69 -31.34 0.12
C VAL A 81 -13.56 -31.12 -0.88
N PRO A 82 -13.50 -31.82 -2.05
CA PRO A 82 -12.42 -31.62 -2.99
C PRO A 82 -12.34 -30.16 -3.55
N ALA A 83 -13.48 -29.50 -3.75
CA ALA A 83 -13.53 -28.13 -4.20
C ALA A 83 -12.93 -27.17 -3.17
N GLY A 84 -13.27 -27.34 -1.90
CA GLY A 84 -12.71 -26.54 -0.80
C GLY A 84 -11.21 -26.74 -0.62
N ILE A 85 -10.72 -27.97 -0.78
CA ILE A 85 -9.28 -28.28 -0.73
C ILE A 85 -8.53 -27.57 -1.86
N ILE A 86 -9.07 -27.56 -3.08
CA ILE A 86 -8.44 -26.85 -4.23
C ILE A 86 -8.39 -25.35 -3.96
N LEU A 87 -9.46 -24.74 -3.43
CA LEU A 87 -9.46 -23.32 -3.08
C LEU A 87 -8.40 -23.01 -2.02
N LEU A 88 -8.29 -23.85 -0.99
CA LEU A 88 -7.29 -23.67 0.05
C LEU A 88 -5.86 -23.81 -0.49
N ILE A 89 -5.59 -24.77 -1.35
CA ILE A 89 -4.30 -24.95 -2.01
C ILE A 89 -4.01 -23.76 -2.93
N ALA A 90 -5.00 -23.27 -3.68
CA ALA A 90 -4.85 -22.10 -4.53
C ALA A 90 -4.47 -20.86 -3.73
N ASP A 91 -5.16 -20.59 -2.61
CA ASP A 91 -4.83 -19.47 -1.73
C ASP A 91 -3.43 -19.59 -1.11
N LEU A 92 -3.02 -20.80 -0.69
CA LEU A 92 -1.67 -21.05 -0.18
C LEU A 92 -0.59 -20.85 -1.25
N LEU A 93 -0.87 -21.22 -2.50
CA LEU A 93 0.07 -21.05 -3.62
C LEU A 93 0.30 -19.57 -3.96
N LEU A 94 -0.60 -18.66 -3.56
CA LEU A 94 -0.43 -17.23 -3.74
C LEU A 94 0.59 -16.60 -2.77
N ILE A 95 0.94 -17.26 -1.66
CA ILE A 95 1.87 -16.71 -0.65
C ILE A 95 3.26 -16.41 -1.23
N PRO A 96 3.90 -17.27 -2.04
CA PRO A 96 5.16 -16.94 -2.70
C PRO A 96 5.09 -15.70 -3.59
N GLY A 97 3.96 -15.51 -4.29
CA GLY A 97 3.71 -14.31 -5.11
C GLY A 97 3.66 -13.03 -4.28
N LEU A 98 3.04 -13.09 -3.10
CA LEU A 98 3.05 -11.99 -2.12
C LEU A 98 4.48 -11.63 -1.68
N TRP A 99 5.29 -12.63 -1.34
CA TRP A 99 6.67 -12.42 -0.92
C TRP A 99 7.52 -11.77 -2.02
N LEU A 100 7.36 -12.22 -3.27
CA LEU A 100 8.06 -11.64 -4.42
C LEU A 100 7.61 -10.20 -4.66
N SER A 101 6.31 -9.92 -4.59
CA SER A 101 5.77 -8.56 -4.69
C SER A 101 6.36 -7.63 -3.64
N PHE A 102 6.43 -8.08 -2.39
CA PHE A 102 7.03 -7.28 -1.31
C PHE A 102 8.50 -6.96 -1.55
N ARG A 103 9.26 -7.91 -2.08
CA ARG A 103 10.68 -7.70 -2.42
C ARG A 103 10.85 -6.65 -3.51
N MET A 104 10.02 -6.70 -4.54
CA MET A 104 10.05 -5.76 -5.66
C MET A 104 9.59 -4.36 -5.26
N VAL A 105 8.47 -4.25 -4.54
CA VAL A 105 7.98 -2.97 -4.02
C VAL A 105 9.02 -2.30 -3.12
N ARG A 106 9.70 -3.07 -2.26
CA ARG A 106 10.77 -2.52 -1.41
C ARG A 106 11.93 -1.96 -2.23
N LYS A 107 12.38 -2.71 -3.26
CA LYS A 107 13.53 -2.32 -4.08
C LYS A 107 13.24 -1.07 -4.91
N TYR A 108 12.21 -1.14 -5.74
CA TYR A 108 11.90 -0.08 -6.69
C TYR A 108 11.09 1.07 -6.07
N GLY A 109 10.31 0.81 -5.02
CA GLY A 109 9.54 1.84 -4.34
C GLY A 109 10.42 2.81 -3.55
N LYS A 110 11.52 2.35 -2.95
CA LYS A 110 12.48 3.24 -2.29
C LYS A 110 13.11 4.18 -3.31
N GLU A 111 13.65 3.66 -4.40
CA GLU A 111 14.27 4.45 -5.48
C GLU A 111 13.29 5.49 -6.06
N LYS A 112 12.04 5.07 -6.32
CA LYS A 112 10.98 6.00 -6.77
C LYS A 112 10.71 7.12 -5.76
N ASN A 113 10.66 6.80 -4.46
CA ASN A 113 10.41 7.80 -3.42
C ASN A 113 11.57 8.78 -3.27
N ASP A 114 12.82 8.31 -3.37
CA ASP A 114 14.00 9.17 -3.26
C ASP A 114 14.04 10.17 -4.44
N ILE A 115 13.82 9.70 -5.66
CA ILE A 115 13.74 10.56 -6.85
C ILE A 115 12.50 11.47 -6.83
N CYS A 116 11.39 11.03 -6.25
CA CYS A 116 10.22 11.87 -6.03
C CYS A 116 10.54 13.06 -5.11
N ALA A 117 11.25 12.82 -4.01
CA ALA A 117 11.65 13.87 -3.08
C ALA A 117 12.59 14.89 -3.75
N GLU A 118 13.55 14.43 -4.55
CA GLU A 118 14.44 15.31 -5.33
C GLU A 118 13.67 16.14 -6.37
N ASN A 119 12.70 15.54 -7.06
CA ASN A 119 11.82 16.25 -7.99
C ASN A 119 11.02 17.34 -7.27
N VAL A 120 10.40 17.02 -6.13
CA VAL A 120 9.64 17.99 -5.33
C VAL A 120 10.56 19.16 -4.89
N SER A 121 11.77 18.87 -4.42
CA SER A 121 12.76 19.89 -4.06
C SER A 121 13.07 20.83 -5.23
N SER A 122 13.32 20.27 -6.42
CA SER A 122 13.59 21.04 -7.64
C SER A 122 12.41 21.94 -8.06
N ILE A 123 11.17 21.44 -7.86
CA ILE A 123 9.95 22.23 -8.13
C ILE A 123 9.81 23.36 -7.12
N VAL A 124 10.02 23.11 -5.84
CA VAL A 124 9.95 24.12 -4.79
C VAL A 124 10.97 25.22 -5.01
N GLU A 125 12.21 24.86 -5.35
CA GLU A 125 13.27 25.82 -5.70
C GLU A 125 12.86 26.70 -6.90
N TYR A 126 12.33 26.07 -7.94
CA TYR A 126 11.86 26.80 -9.13
C TYR A 126 10.71 27.76 -8.80
N VAL A 127 9.71 27.33 -8.03
CA VAL A 127 8.56 28.15 -7.66
C VAL A 127 8.99 29.30 -6.76
N SER A 128 9.88 29.04 -5.80
CA SER A 128 10.41 30.09 -4.91
C SER A 128 11.25 31.12 -5.65
N GLY A 129 12.01 30.71 -6.66
CA GLY A 129 12.85 31.56 -7.50
C GLY A 129 12.17 32.05 -8.78
N ILE A 130 10.88 31.88 -8.98
CA ILE A 130 10.20 32.07 -10.28
C ILE A 130 10.34 33.51 -10.81
N GLN A 131 10.35 34.51 -9.93
CA GLN A 131 10.53 35.92 -10.30
C GLN A 131 11.92 36.13 -10.90
N THR A 132 12.95 35.59 -10.26
CA THR A 132 14.33 35.64 -10.72
C THR A 132 14.49 34.91 -12.06
N PHE A 133 13.97 33.70 -12.18
CA PHE A 133 14.02 32.92 -13.43
C PHE A 133 13.33 33.67 -14.60
N ARG A 134 12.21 34.34 -14.34
CA ARG A 134 11.50 35.12 -15.33
C ARG A 134 12.31 36.36 -15.75
N ALA A 135 12.92 37.07 -14.81
CA ALA A 135 13.75 38.24 -15.09
C ALA A 135 14.95 37.91 -15.99
N TYR A 136 15.55 36.74 -15.81
CA TYR A 136 16.66 36.25 -16.65
C TYR A 136 16.21 35.47 -17.91
N GLY A 137 14.92 35.39 -18.18
CA GLY A 137 14.37 34.69 -19.35
C GLY A 137 14.60 33.18 -19.37
N VAL A 138 14.85 32.55 -18.21
CA VAL A 138 15.14 31.12 -18.03
C VAL A 138 13.94 30.37 -17.41
N GLY A 139 12.76 30.95 -17.48
CA GLY A 139 11.53 30.37 -16.96
C GLY A 139 10.93 29.27 -17.86
N GLY A 140 10.08 28.42 -17.27
CA GLY A 140 9.34 27.41 -17.98
C GLY A 140 10.22 26.33 -18.60
N LEU A 141 9.99 26.00 -19.87
CA LEU A 141 10.71 24.96 -20.62
C LEU A 141 12.22 25.22 -20.79
N LYS A 142 12.69 26.43 -20.52
CA LYS A 142 14.12 26.76 -20.55
C LYS A 142 14.85 26.35 -19.27
N ASN A 143 14.12 26.09 -18.18
CA ASN A 143 14.73 25.58 -16.95
C ASN A 143 15.05 24.09 -17.06
N LYS A 144 16.26 23.77 -17.52
CA LYS A 144 16.71 22.40 -17.76
C LYS A 144 16.73 21.56 -16.49
N THR A 145 17.01 22.14 -15.34
CA THR A 145 17.09 21.43 -14.05
C THR A 145 15.73 20.82 -13.69
N VAL A 146 14.67 21.63 -13.69
CA VAL A 146 13.32 21.16 -13.38
C VAL A 146 12.83 20.17 -14.42
N ILE A 147 13.08 20.43 -15.72
CA ILE A 147 12.67 19.51 -16.79
C ILE A 147 13.37 18.15 -16.65
N ASN A 148 14.66 18.13 -16.34
CA ASN A 148 15.39 16.88 -16.15
C ASN A 148 14.92 16.13 -14.89
N ALA A 149 14.66 16.82 -13.78
CA ALA A 149 14.09 16.21 -12.57
C ALA A 149 12.72 15.58 -12.84
N MET A 150 11.85 16.28 -13.59
CA MET A 150 10.55 15.73 -14.00
C MET A 150 10.67 14.51 -14.93
N ARG A 151 11.60 14.56 -15.90
CA ARG A 151 11.85 13.40 -16.79
C ARG A 151 12.36 12.19 -16.02
N GLU A 152 13.28 12.40 -15.10
CA GLU A 152 13.84 11.33 -14.29
C GLU A 152 12.76 10.71 -13.38
N PHE A 153 11.91 11.53 -12.77
CA PHE A 153 10.77 11.04 -12.00
C PHE A 153 9.76 10.25 -12.87
N CYS A 154 9.47 10.72 -14.09
CA CYS A 154 8.65 9.97 -15.04
C CYS A 154 9.29 8.62 -15.42
N ARG A 155 10.60 8.62 -15.70
CA ARG A 155 11.36 7.41 -16.04
C ARG A 155 11.32 6.38 -14.92
N ILE A 156 11.63 6.77 -13.69
CA ILE A 156 11.64 5.84 -12.55
C ILE A 156 10.23 5.38 -12.18
N SER A 157 9.21 6.24 -12.35
CA SER A 157 7.82 5.86 -12.16
C SER A 157 7.41 4.79 -13.17
N PHE A 158 7.78 4.94 -14.44
CA PHE A 158 7.53 3.93 -15.45
C PHE A 158 8.27 2.62 -15.16
N VAL A 159 9.54 2.68 -14.73
CA VAL A 159 10.31 1.49 -14.32
C VAL A 159 9.64 0.80 -13.14
N TYR A 160 9.21 1.55 -12.13
CA TYR A 160 8.48 1.01 -10.98
C TYR A 160 7.21 0.27 -11.42
N GLU A 161 6.36 0.95 -12.18
CA GLU A 161 5.10 0.35 -12.65
C GLU A 161 5.36 -0.88 -13.55
N SER A 162 6.31 -0.82 -14.49
CA SER A 162 6.65 -1.94 -15.37
C SER A 162 7.22 -3.16 -14.64
N LYS A 163 7.79 -3.00 -13.45
CA LYS A 163 8.34 -4.10 -12.64
C LYS A 163 7.36 -4.61 -11.59
N VAL A 164 6.51 -3.75 -11.03
CA VAL A 164 5.59 -4.10 -9.94
C VAL A 164 4.22 -4.54 -10.47
N LEU A 165 3.67 -3.87 -11.48
CA LEU A 165 2.36 -4.21 -12.07
C LEU A 165 2.25 -5.66 -12.58
N PRO A 166 3.23 -6.21 -13.32
CA PRO A 166 3.12 -7.58 -13.83
C PRO A 166 2.98 -8.61 -12.71
N ILE A 167 3.60 -8.39 -11.55
CA ILE A 167 3.49 -9.31 -10.41
C ILE A 167 2.07 -9.31 -9.87
N GLY A 168 1.46 -8.13 -9.73
CA GLY A 168 0.06 -8.00 -9.36
C GLY A 168 -0.89 -8.64 -10.37
N ALA A 169 -0.61 -8.46 -11.67
CA ALA A 169 -1.39 -9.08 -12.73
C ALA A 169 -1.29 -10.62 -12.71
N VAL A 170 -0.09 -11.16 -12.56
CA VAL A 170 0.12 -12.62 -12.44
C VAL A 170 -0.57 -13.15 -11.19
N PHE A 171 -0.46 -12.46 -10.05
CA PHE A 171 -1.18 -12.81 -8.83
C PHE A 171 -2.71 -12.85 -9.08
N GLY A 172 -3.25 -11.82 -9.73
CA GLY A 172 -4.66 -11.75 -10.10
C GLY A 172 -5.06 -12.93 -10.97
N ILE A 173 -4.33 -13.21 -12.06
CA ILE A 173 -4.62 -14.33 -12.95
C ILE A 173 -4.61 -15.67 -12.21
N LEU A 174 -3.59 -15.93 -11.39
CA LEU A 174 -3.50 -17.16 -10.60
C LEU A 174 -4.66 -17.30 -9.60
N SER A 175 -5.06 -16.20 -8.96
CA SER A 175 -6.21 -16.17 -8.06
C SER A 175 -7.50 -16.55 -8.77
N TRP A 176 -7.74 -15.99 -9.98
CA TRP A 176 -8.93 -16.30 -10.78
C TRP A 176 -8.89 -17.71 -11.40
N LEU A 177 -7.72 -18.31 -11.59
CA LEU A 177 -7.58 -19.65 -12.19
C LEU A 177 -8.18 -20.74 -11.30
N SER A 178 -8.29 -20.52 -9.99
CA SER A 178 -8.97 -21.45 -9.07
C SER A 178 -10.45 -21.68 -9.45
N CYS A 179 -11.13 -20.67 -10.01
CA CYS A 179 -12.54 -20.75 -10.37
C CYS A 179 -12.82 -21.83 -11.44
N PRO A 180 -12.23 -21.79 -12.65
CA PRO A 180 -12.47 -22.81 -13.65
C PRO A 180 -12.02 -24.20 -13.22
N LEU A 181 -10.95 -24.33 -12.41
CA LEU A 181 -10.51 -25.61 -11.90
C LEU A 181 -11.56 -26.27 -11.00
N VAL A 182 -12.15 -25.50 -10.08
CA VAL A 182 -13.19 -25.96 -9.17
C VAL A 182 -14.47 -26.34 -9.93
N ILE A 183 -14.86 -25.54 -10.94
CA ILE A 183 -16.04 -25.79 -11.78
C ILE A 183 -15.86 -27.11 -12.54
N LEU A 184 -14.70 -27.30 -13.18
CA LEU A 184 -14.40 -28.52 -13.93
C LEU A 184 -14.37 -29.75 -13.02
N LEU A 185 -13.84 -29.65 -11.81
CA LEU A 185 -13.81 -30.74 -10.84
C LEU A 185 -15.21 -31.13 -10.37
N ALA A 186 -16.09 -30.18 -10.13
CA ALA A 186 -17.44 -30.40 -9.65
C ALA A 186 -18.40 -30.85 -10.78
N TYR A 187 -18.01 -30.70 -12.04
CA TYR A 187 -18.85 -31.11 -13.18
C TYR A 187 -19.14 -32.61 -13.22
N ALA A 188 -18.12 -33.45 -13.03
CA ALA A 188 -18.29 -34.93 -13.07
C ALA A 188 -19.24 -35.48 -11.99
N PRO A 189 -19.12 -35.09 -10.70
CA PRO A 189 -20.09 -35.50 -9.65
C PRO A 189 -21.50 -34.95 -9.91
N TRP A 190 -21.62 -33.77 -10.49
CA TRP A 190 -22.94 -33.22 -10.85
C TRP A 190 -23.63 -34.04 -11.95
N VAL A 191 -22.91 -34.37 -13.03
CA VAL A 191 -23.45 -35.23 -14.12
C VAL A 191 -23.77 -36.64 -13.62
N ALA A 192 -22.98 -37.18 -12.69
CA ALA A 192 -23.22 -38.47 -12.06
C ALA A 192 -24.41 -38.46 -11.07
N GLY A 193 -25.03 -37.32 -10.81
CA GLY A 193 -26.18 -37.20 -9.90
C GLY A 193 -25.82 -37.26 -8.41
N THR A 194 -24.53 -37.26 -8.06
CA THR A 194 -24.05 -37.26 -6.67
C THR A 194 -24.03 -35.89 -6.04
N LEU A 195 -24.03 -34.81 -6.87
CA LEU A 195 -24.07 -33.43 -6.44
C LEU A 195 -25.39 -32.78 -6.94
N ASN A 196 -26.10 -32.11 -6.04
CA ASN A 196 -27.32 -31.39 -6.37
C ASN A 196 -27.02 -30.21 -7.31
N THR A 197 -27.97 -29.83 -8.18
CA THR A 197 -27.83 -28.68 -9.07
C THR A 197 -27.62 -27.38 -8.33
N VAL A 198 -28.28 -27.17 -7.17
CA VAL A 198 -28.10 -26.01 -6.33
C VAL A 198 -26.69 -25.96 -5.76
N ASP A 199 -26.16 -27.09 -5.28
CA ASP A 199 -24.80 -27.18 -4.76
C ASP A 199 -23.75 -26.91 -5.84
N TYR A 200 -23.97 -27.41 -7.06
CA TYR A 200 -23.10 -27.14 -8.21
C TYR A 200 -23.08 -25.64 -8.56
N LEU A 201 -24.26 -24.98 -8.57
CA LEU A 201 -24.33 -23.54 -8.81
C LEU A 201 -23.59 -22.74 -7.74
N LEU A 202 -23.71 -23.12 -6.48
CA LEU A 202 -22.96 -22.49 -5.38
C LEU A 202 -21.44 -22.66 -5.57
N ILE A 203 -20.99 -23.87 -5.95
CA ILE A 203 -19.58 -24.16 -6.25
C ILE A 203 -19.08 -23.35 -7.46
N CYS A 204 -19.92 -23.04 -8.42
CA CYS A 204 -19.55 -22.16 -9.54
C CYS A 204 -19.39 -20.70 -9.14
N MET A 205 -20.19 -20.20 -8.18
CA MET A 205 -20.21 -18.78 -7.82
C MET A 205 -19.26 -18.43 -6.68
N LEU A 206 -19.14 -19.27 -5.65
CA LEU A 206 -18.37 -18.96 -4.45
C LEU A 206 -16.86 -18.77 -4.68
N PRO A 207 -16.19 -19.50 -5.57
CA PRO A 207 -14.78 -19.26 -5.89
C PRO A 207 -14.49 -17.88 -6.45
N LEU A 208 -15.45 -17.26 -7.15
CA LEU A 208 -15.32 -15.89 -7.66
C LEU A 208 -15.17 -14.89 -6.51
N PHE A 209 -15.91 -15.09 -5.41
CA PHE A 209 -15.78 -14.26 -4.21
C PHE A 209 -14.46 -14.51 -3.50
N CYS A 210 -14.00 -15.78 -3.40
CA CYS A 210 -12.69 -16.11 -2.84
C CYS A 210 -11.57 -15.44 -3.62
N ALA A 211 -11.56 -15.50 -4.94
CA ALA A 211 -10.57 -14.84 -5.79
C ALA A 211 -10.57 -13.32 -5.61
N LYS A 212 -11.74 -12.70 -5.49
CA LYS A 212 -11.87 -11.26 -5.19
C LYS A 212 -11.29 -10.91 -3.81
N LEU A 213 -11.56 -11.73 -2.80
CA LEU A 213 -11.04 -11.51 -1.44
C LEU A 213 -9.52 -11.69 -1.40
N ALA A 214 -8.97 -12.70 -2.07
CA ALA A 214 -7.54 -12.90 -2.20
C ALA A 214 -6.83 -11.71 -2.86
N ASN A 215 -7.41 -11.16 -3.94
CA ASN A 215 -6.91 -9.93 -4.56
C ASN A 215 -6.99 -8.72 -3.62
N SER A 216 -8.07 -8.58 -2.85
CA SER A 216 -8.19 -7.51 -1.84
C SER A 216 -7.10 -7.62 -0.79
N ILE A 217 -6.85 -8.82 -0.26
CA ILE A 217 -5.77 -9.08 0.70
C ILE A 217 -4.40 -8.70 0.11
N PHE A 218 -4.15 -9.05 -1.15
CA PHE A 218 -2.90 -8.69 -1.84
C PHE A 218 -2.69 -7.17 -1.89
N VAL A 219 -3.70 -6.41 -2.29
CA VAL A 219 -3.65 -4.95 -2.38
C VAL A 219 -3.46 -4.32 -0.99
N ASP A 220 -4.16 -4.83 0.02
CA ASP A 220 -4.09 -4.30 1.38
C ASP A 220 -2.74 -4.62 2.05
N LEU A 221 -2.18 -5.81 1.82
CA LEU A 221 -0.82 -6.18 2.27
C LEU A 221 0.26 -5.34 1.58
N THR A 222 0.09 -5.03 0.29
CA THR A 222 1.01 -4.13 -0.42
C THR A 222 0.94 -2.72 0.17
N SER A 223 -0.26 -2.25 0.51
CA SER A 223 -0.47 -0.96 1.19
C SER A 223 0.14 -0.92 2.60
N TYR A 224 0.15 -2.04 3.32
CA TYR A 224 0.78 -2.17 4.63
C TYR A 224 2.30 -1.90 4.60
N LYS A 225 2.97 -2.18 3.49
CA LYS A 225 4.38 -1.80 3.32
C LYS A 225 4.60 -0.30 3.32
N ASN A 226 3.68 0.46 2.74
CA ASN A 226 3.74 1.92 2.77
C ASN A 226 3.55 2.47 4.20
N LEU A 227 2.75 1.79 5.04
CA LEU A 227 2.66 2.09 6.47
C LEU A 227 4.02 2.02 7.17
N MET A 228 4.80 0.98 6.88
CA MET A 228 6.12 0.81 7.51
C MET A 228 7.10 1.91 7.12
N ILE A 229 6.99 2.44 5.90
CA ILE A 229 7.80 3.58 5.44
C ILE A 229 7.40 4.85 6.21
N SER A 230 6.10 5.16 6.27
CA SER A 230 5.60 6.32 7.03
C SER A 230 5.90 6.20 8.52
N LYS A 231 5.76 4.99 9.12
CA LYS A 231 6.16 4.73 10.50
C LYS A 231 7.63 5.06 10.76
N ASN A 232 8.52 4.64 9.86
CA ASN A 232 9.96 4.88 10.04
C ASN A 232 10.29 6.37 9.95
N LYS A 233 9.63 7.13 9.08
CA LYS A 233 9.79 8.59 9.00
C LYS A 233 9.27 9.28 10.26
N ILE A 234 8.07 8.93 10.71
CA ILE A 234 7.50 9.45 11.96
C ILE A 234 8.42 9.15 13.13
N SER A 235 8.89 7.89 13.26
CA SER A 235 9.83 7.49 14.31
C SER A 235 11.18 8.21 14.20
N GLY A 236 11.65 8.50 12.99
CA GLY A 236 12.86 9.29 12.75
C GLY A 236 12.75 10.68 13.36
N VAL A 237 11.66 11.38 13.08
CA VAL A 237 11.40 12.71 13.65
C VAL A 237 11.22 12.67 15.17
N MET A 238 10.50 11.64 15.68
CA MET A 238 10.26 11.48 17.13
C MET A 238 11.54 11.18 17.95
N ASN A 239 12.56 10.62 17.31
CA ASN A 239 13.83 10.25 17.95
C ASN A 239 14.94 11.31 17.73
N GLU A 240 14.63 12.44 17.09
CA GLU A 240 15.61 13.50 16.97
C GLU A 240 15.98 14.08 18.35
N PRO A 241 17.27 14.41 18.59
CA PRO A 241 17.70 14.94 19.87
C PRO A 241 17.08 16.32 20.14
N GLU A 242 16.51 16.47 21.32
CA GLU A 242 16.02 17.77 21.81
C GLU A 242 17.20 18.66 22.21
N GLU A 243 17.00 19.98 22.14
CA GLU A 243 17.98 20.96 22.58
C GLU A 243 18.10 20.88 24.13
N THR A 244 19.23 20.39 24.61
CA THR A 244 19.57 20.40 26.05
C THR A 244 20.11 21.78 26.43
N GLY A 245 19.26 22.79 26.43
CA GLY A 245 19.56 24.11 27.00
C GLY A 245 19.18 24.13 28.46
N SER A 246 20.14 24.23 29.34
CA SER A 246 19.87 24.71 30.70
C SER A 246 19.40 26.16 30.59
N MET A 247 18.15 26.43 30.97
CA MET A 247 17.79 27.80 31.39
C MET A 247 18.53 28.15 32.69
#